data_8e4921a50f84c15f5994faf03d958bd5
#
_entry.id   8e4921a50f84c15f5994faf03d958bd5
#
_cell.length_a   1.000
_cell.length_b   1.000
_cell.length_c   1.000
_cell.angle_alpha   90.00
_cell.angle_beta   90.00
_cell.angle_gamma   90.00
#
_symmetry.space_group_name_H-M   'P 1'
#
loop_
_entity.id
_entity.type
_entity.pdbx_description
1 polymer ?
#
loop_
_entity_poly.entity_id
_entity_poly.type
_entity_poly.pdbx_seq_one_letter_code
_entity_poly.pdbx_strand_id
1 'polypeptide(L)'
;MEAERQPSVLEQGTAAPSKRQTAYAAWKAFRWLMSYVSRHKGWMIVGILSAIAAAVIEIWMGSLIEQLTTQAEKGAGPIVLQIVYTVFVVILIGVPAKFFMSFGVERSSASAVQDIRNHVMRHIGKLPVSYLEKQHSGDVLSRINNDLQLIQQFMIRDLAQWFYHPLVFIGCFAYLIYLQWELMLYSLLLFPVALLVSQWIGKQLERLTEEAQANMGRMNVNLQDTLGGMPIVKSYLLSGMLSRSYQVLLQLTAQKKLAVKKREAWVNPLLSTLMISPIIFAVSYGSYLIYKGQLGAGELIAFLYLLNLCLEPLEHIPELITRTFEMAGALRRVSEIVEQPTETENGRSLPKASAAPIEFQNVTFGYEESSPILRNVSFSVPEGKTIALVGASGGGKSTVFKLVCGFYPLPEDQGEIRVFGSLIHGADPEQLRSHFSVVTQDSYLFSGTIAENIGYGREVASMDEIIEAAKAAQAHSFIMQLPDGYQTYVGERGGFLSGGQRQRIAMARAFLKDAPVLLLDEPTSALDPESESAVQEALGVLMKQRTTMVIAHRLSTVQNADEIWVMEQGSIVEKGTHEQLLKMKGLYAQSYYQEFTESAERREVAYT
;
A
#
# COMPACT_ATOMS: atom_id res chain seq x y z
N MET A 1 -21.89 -40.56 4.01
CA MET A 1 -22.32 -39.49 4.92
C MET A 1 -21.69 -38.19 4.40
N GLU A 2 -22.42 -37.51 3.57
CA GLU A 2 -22.07 -36.21 3.00
C GLU A 2 -22.23 -35.15 4.09
N ALA A 3 -21.12 -34.51 4.47
CA ALA A 3 -21.15 -33.33 5.31
C ALA A 3 -21.35 -32.12 4.41
N GLU A 4 -22.54 -31.52 4.44
CA GLU A 4 -22.86 -30.23 3.85
C GLU A 4 -21.86 -29.18 4.33
N ARG A 5 -21.05 -28.68 3.41
CA ARG A 5 -20.22 -27.47 3.63
C ARG A 5 -21.15 -26.26 3.64
N GLN A 6 -21.36 -25.67 4.79
CA GLN A 6 -21.92 -24.32 4.87
C GLN A 6 -21.01 -23.35 4.09
N PRO A 7 -21.57 -22.49 3.23
CA PRO A 7 -20.79 -21.48 2.52
C PRO A 7 -20.25 -20.46 3.53
N SER A 8 -18.96 -20.15 3.39
CA SER A 8 -18.25 -19.14 4.20
C SER A 8 -18.89 -17.76 4.01
N VAL A 9 -18.96 -16.99 5.09
CA VAL A 9 -19.56 -15.65 5.22
C VAL A 9 -18.93 -14.57 4.30
N LEU A 10 -18.01 -14.94 3.41
CA LEU A 10 -17.31 -14.06 2.47
C LEU A 10 -17.98 -13.90 1.08
N GLU A 11 -19.15 -14.51 0.85
CA GLU A 11 -19.89 -14.39 -0.42
C GLU A 11 -21.16 -13.52 -0.31
N GLN A 12 -21.20 -12.54 0.55
CA GLN A 12 -22.26 -11.53 0.45
C GLN A 12 -21.86 -10.46 -0.58
N GLY A 13 -22.36 -10.69 -1.77
CA GLY A 13 -22.35 -10.00 -2.99
C GLY A 13 -22.37 -8.48 -2.96
N THR A 14 -21.23 -7.88 -3.26
CA THR A 14 -21.26 -6.66 -4.07
C THR A 14 -21.38 -7.09 -5.52
N ALA A 15 -22.51 -6.83 -6.16
CA ALA A 15 -22.72 -7.05 -7.59
C ALA A 15 -21.53 -6.45 -8.36
N ALA A 16 -20.88 -7.25 -9.21
CA ALA A 16 -19.76 -6.80 -10.01
C ALA A 16 -20.13 -5.48 -10.72
N PRO A 17 -19.34 -4.42 -10.60
CA PRO A 17 -19.68 -3.12 -11.15
C PRO A 17 -19.90 -3.25 -12.66
N SER A 18 -20.94 -2.61 -13.17
CA SER A 18 -21.28 -2.68 -14.59
C SER A 18 -20.09 -2.18 -15.45
N LYS A 19 -19.94 -2.71 -16.68
CA LYS A 19 -18.87 -2.29 -17.61
C LYS A 19 -18.80 -0.76 -17.80
N ARG A 20 -19.93 -0.06 -17.68
CA ARG A 20 -19.99 1.42 -17.73
C ARG A 20 -19.41 2.08 -16.48
N GLN A 21 -19.66 1.50 -15.31
CA GLN A 21 -19.10 2.03 -14.03
C GLN A 21 -17.59 1.82 -13.96
N THR A 22 -17.09 0.66 -14.42
CA THR A 22 -15.63 0.40 -14.50
C THR A 22 -14.94 1.33 -15.49
N ALA A 23 -15.54 1.60 -16.65
CA ALA A 23 -14.99 2.53 -17.64
C ALA A 23 -14.97 3.99 -17.12
N TYR A 24 -16.02 4.42 -16.42
CA TYR A 24 -16.07 5.75 -15.81
C TYR A 24 -15.03 5.93 -14.69
N ALA A 25 -14.89 4.92 -13.83
CA ALA A 25 -13.87 4.94 -12.77
C ALA A 25 -12.43 4.97 -13.34
N ALA A 26 -12.17 4.19 -14.39
CA ALA A 26 -10.90 4.20 -15.10
C ALA A 26 -10.60 5.58 -15.75
N TRP A 27 -11.61 6.20 -16.35
CA TRP A 27 -11.48 7.55 -16.93
C TRP A 27 -11.22 8.61 -15.86
N LYS A 28 -11.91 8.56 -14.73
CA LYS A 28 -11.67 9.45 -13.58
C LYS A 28 -10.25 9.32 -13.06
N ALA A 29 -9.79 8.09 -12.86
CA ALA A 29 -8.42 7.80 -12.42
C ALA A 29 -7.37 8.28 -13.43
N PHE A 30 -7.60 8.06 -14.74
CA PHE A 30 -6.72 8.55 -15.79
C PHE A 30 -6.65 10.10 -15.81
N ARG A 31 -7.78 10.79 -15.67
CA ARG A 31 -7.80 12.26 -15.57
C ARG A 31 -7.05 12.76 -14.34
N TRP A 32 -7.15 12.05 -13.22
CA TRP A 32 -6.36 12.33 -12.02
C TRP A 32 -4.86 12.19 -12.30
N LEU A 33 -4.41 11.10 -12.94
CA LEU A 33 -3.02 10.92 -13.36
C LEU A 33 -2.54 12.07 -14.25
N MET A 34 -3.34 12.45 -15.26
CA MET A 34 -3.01 13.52 -16.18
C MET A 34 -2.86 14.89 -15.50
N SER A 35 -3.51 15.11 -14.35
CA SER A 35 -3.33 16.34 -13.57
C SER A 35 -1.91 16.50 -13.02
N TYR A 36 -1.23 15.39 -12.69
CA TYR A 36 0.19 15.41 -12.27
C TYR A 36 1.14 15.54 -13.45
N VAL A 37 0.86 14.83 -14.54
CA VAL A 37 1.66 14.94 -15.76
C VAL A 37 1.63 16.35 -16.31
N SER A 38 0.49 17.03 -16.26
CA SER A 38 0.33 18.41 -16.75
C SER A 38 1.19 19.44 -15.99
N ARG A 39 1.61 19.15 -14.75
CA ARG A 39 2.54 20.01 -14.01
C ARG A 39 3.95 19.99 -14.61
N HIS A 40 4.32 18.90 -15.28
CA HIS A 40 5.62 18.67 -15.90
C HIS A 40 5.55 18.68 -17.43
N LYS A 41 4.55 19.39 -18.00
CA LYS A 41 4.24 19.40 -19.45
C LYS A 41 5.40 19.79 -20.36
N GLY A 42 6.36 20.61 -19.90
CA GLY A 42 7.48 21.04 -20.73
C GLY A 42 8.29 19.87 -21.29
N TRP A 43 8.75 18.96 -20.45
CA TRP A 43 9.48 17.78 -20.86
C TRP A 43 8.59 16.76 -21.62
N MET A 44 7.32 16.68 -21.29
CA MET A 44 6.37 15.83 -22.02
C MET A 44 6.19 16.31 -23.46
N ILE A 45 6.05 17.62 -23.67
CA ILE A 45 5.94 18.21 -25.02
C ILE A 45 7.22 17.95 -25.82
N VAL A 46 8.40 18.13 -25.22
CA VAL A 46 9.69 17.80 -25.87
C VAL A 46 9.71 16.34 -26.29
N GLY A 47 9.30 15.42 -25.40
CA GLY A 47 9.25 13.99 -25.71
C GLY A 47 8.29 13.67 -26.86
N ILE A 48 7.07 14.21 -26.85
CA ILE A 48 6.07 14.00 -27.92
C ILE A 48 6.55 14.59 -29.26
N LEU A 49 7.07 15.81 -29.27
CA LEU A 49 7.60 16.41 -30.50
C LEU A 49 8.77 15.60 -31.05
N SER A 50 9.64 15.11 -30.19
CA SER A 50 10.75 14.24 -30.57
C SER A 50 10.27 12.87 -31.08
N ALA A 51 9.15 12.32 -30.55
CA ALA A 51 8.53 11.10 -31.08
C ALA A 51 8.01 11.31 -32.50
N ILE A 52 7.35 12.44 -32.76
CA ILE A 52 6.91 12.81 -34.11
C ILE A 52 8.11 12.95 -35.05
N ALA A 53 9.15 13.66 -34.62
CA ALA A 53 10.36 13.82 -35.41
C ALA A 53 11.04 12.47 -35.72
N ALA A 54 11.16 11.59 -34.72
CA ALA A 54 11.73 10.25 -34.90
C ALA A 54 10.93 9.41 -35.91
N ALA A 55 9.57 9.42 -35.80
CA ALA A 55 8.71 8.72 -36.75
C ALA A 55 8.86 9.25 -38.19
N VAL A 56 8.89 10.57 -38.38
CA VAL A 56 9.11 11.21 -39.68
C VAL A 56 10.49 10.83 -40.25
N ILE A 57 11.54 10.86 -39.44
CA ILE A 57 12.91 10.49 -39.84
C ILE A 57 12.96 9.05 -40.30
N GLU A 58 12.31 8.10 -39.62
CA GLU A 58 12.28 6.69 -40.00
C GLU A 58 11.55 6.45 -41.32
N ILE A 59 10.42 7.11 -41.53
CA ILE A 59 9.68 7.03 -42.81
C ILE A 59 10.52 7.65 -43.94
N TRP A 60 11.15 8.79 -43.66
CA TRP A 60 12.03 9.43 -44.65
C TRP A 60 13.26 8.58 -45.01
N MET A 61 13.80 7.84 -44.03
CA MET A 61 14.89 6.88 -44.31
C MET A 61 14.47 5.83 -45.35
N GLY A 62 13.23 5.37 -45.35
CA GLY A 62 12.69 4.49 -46.40
C GLY A 62 12.77 5.11 -47.80
N SER A 63 12.44 6.39 -47.96
CA SER A 63 12.55 7.10 -49.22
C SER A 63 14.00 7.32 -49.65
N LEU A 64 14.91 7.55 -48.71
CA LEU A 64 16.34 7.67 -49.01
C LEU A 64 16.94 6.33 -49.46
N ILE A 65 16.51 5.21 -48.91
CA ILE A 65 16.91 3.86 -49.34
C ILE A 65 16.42 3.60 -50.76
N GLU A 66 15.18 3.96 -51.09
CA GLU A 66 14.65 3.87 -52.46
C GLU A 66 15.49 4.66 -53.46
N GLN A 67 15.76 5.94 -53.16
CA GLN A 67 16.55 6.82 -53.99
C GLN A 67 17.98 6.30 -54.15
N LEU A 68 18.63 5.86 -53.07
CA LEU A 68 19.99 5.33 -53.07
C LEU A 68 20.12 4.13 -54.00
N THR A 69 19.22 3.16 -53.85
CA THR A 69 19.27 1.93 -54.65
C THR A 69 18.92 2.19 -56.10
N THR A 70 17.93 3.01 -56.40
CA THR A 70 17.53 3.38 -57.77
C THR A 70 18.65 4.16 -58.51
N GLN A 71 19.35 5.09 -57.82
CA GLN A 71 20.45 5.84 -58.41
C GLN A 71 21.73 4.97 -58.57
N ALA A 72 21.96 4.03 -57.65
CA ALA A 72 23.04 3.08 -57.78
C ALA A 72 22.85 2.17 -59.00
N GLU A 73 21.66 1.68 -59.27
CA GLU A 73 21.31 0.91 -60.48
C GLU A 73 21.58 1.71 -61.78
N LYS A 74 21.29 3.02 -61.76
CA LYS A 74 21.53 3.92 -62.90
C LYS A 74 23.00 4.33 -63.09
N GLY A 75 23.90 3.90 -62.19
CA GLY A 75 25.32 4.23 -62.23
C GLY A 75 25.65 5.70 -61.93
N ALA A 76 24.74 6.42 -61.29
CA ALA A 76 24.88 7.85 -60.96
C ALA A 76 25.76 8.08 -59.72
N GLY A 77 27.04 7.77 -59.76
CA GLY A 77 27.97 7.78 -58.63
C GLY A 77 28.00 9.07 -57.81
N PRO A 78 28.02 10.30 -58.37
CA PRO A 78 28.00 11.53 -57.60
C PRO A 78 26.71 11.73 -56.80
N ILE A 79 25.53 11.32 -57.35
CA ILE A 79 24.23 11.41 -56.66
C ILE A 79 24.16 10.39 -55.52
N VAL A 80 24.69 9.17 -55.74
CA VAL A 80 24.79 8.14 -54.71
C VAL A 80 25.58 8.65 -53.49
N LEU A 81 26.74 9.31 -53.74
CA LEU A 81 27.54 9.87 -52.64
C LEU A 81 26.79 10.96 -51.85
N GLN A 82 26.05 11.81 -52.55
CA GLN A 82 25.22 12.84 -51.92
C GLN A 82 24.11 12.22 -51.05
N ILE A 83 23.45 11.15 -51.53
CA ILE A 83 22.41 10.45 -50.75
C ILE A 83 23.02 9.77 -49.51
N VAL A 84 24.20 9.12 -49.66
CA VAL A 84 24.93 8.52 -48.51
C VAL A 84 25.25 9.57 -47.47
N TYR A 85 25.72 10.78 -47.87
CA TYR A 85 25.93 11.88 -46.93
C TYR A 85 24.63 12.31 -46.24
N THR A 86 23.52 12.39 -47.00
CA THR A 86 22.21 12.72 -46.45
C THR A 86 21.74 11.68 -45.43
N VAL A 87 21.88 10.40 -45.71
CA VAL A 87 21.59 9.28 -44.78
C VAL A 87 22.40 9.43 -43.51
N PHE A 88 23.68 9.75 -43.60
CA PHE A 88 24.53 9.97 -42.43
C PHE A 88 24.03 11.13 -41.55
N VAL A 89 23.64 12.26 -42.19
CA VAL A 89 23.07 13.43 -41.48
C VAL A 89 21.74 13.07 -40.82
N VAL A 90 20.88 12.32 -41.51
CA VAL A 90 19.58 11.87 -40.98
C VAL A 90 19.76 10.96 -39.76
N ILE A 91 20.74 10.04 -39.80
CA ILE A 91 21.07 9.22 -38.61
C ILE A 91 21.57 10.08 -37.47
N LEU A 92 22.45 11.07 -37.76
CA LEU A 92 22.98 11.99 -36.74
C LEU A 92 21.88 12.82 -36.05
N ILE A 93 20.81 13.16 -36.77
CA ILE A 93 19.63 13.86 -36.20
C ILE A 93 18.67 12.86 -35.53
N GLY A 94 18.54 11.66 -36.07
CA GLY A 94 17.64 10.62 -35.55
C GLY A 94 18.00 10.14 -34.14
N VAL A 95 19.31 10.01 -33.85
CA VAL A 95 19.76 9.60 -32.51
C VAL A 95 19.35 10.58 -31.42
N PRO A 96 19.60 11.92 -31.53
CA PRO A 96 19.06 12.88 -30.56
C PRO A 96 17.53 12.88 -30.49
N ALA A 97 16.82 12.72 -31.62
CA ALA A 97 15.37 12.67 -31.61
C ALA A 97 14.84 11.49 -30.76
N LYS A 98 15.39 10.29 -30.93
CA LYS A 98 15.05 9.12 -30.09
C LYS A 98 15.47 9.32 -28.63
N PHE A 99 16.63 9.93 -28.39
CA PHE A 99 17.06 10.26 -27.02
C PHE A 99 16.08 11.22 -26.33
N PHE A 100 15.72 12.33 -26.96
CA PHE A 100 14.81 13.29 -26.35
C PHE A 100 13.37 12.76 -26.26
N MET A 101 12.96 11.85 -27.14
CA MET A 101 11.69 11.14 -27.03
C MET A 101 11.63 10.35 -25.71
N SER A 102 12.60 9.47 -25.44
CA SER A 102 12.65 8.68 -24.21
C SER A 102 12.90 9.56 -23.00
N PHE A 103 13.96 10.38 -23.02
CA PHE A 103 14.36 11.19 -21.88
C PHE A 103 13.29 12.21 -21.48
N GLY A 104 12.62 12.86 -22.44
CA GLY A 104 11.58 13.86 -22.17
C GLY A 104 10.36 13.23 -21.48
N VAL A 105 9.88 12.11 -21.99
CA VAL A 105 8.75 11.39 -21.39
C VAL A 105 9.14 10.80 -20.03
N GLU A 106 10.31 10.15 -19.93
CA GLU A 106 10.80 9.57 -18.67
C GLU A 106 10.99 10.60 -17.58
N ARG A 107 11.59 11.76 -17.91
CA ARG A 107 11.80 12.86 -16.96
C ARG A 107 10.49 13.43 -16.43
N SER A 108 9.52 13.69 -17.33
CA SER A 108 8.18 14.14 -16.96
C SER A 108 7.45 13.11 -16.09
N SER A 109 7.50 11.84 -16.49
CA SER A 109 6.86 10.73 -15.80
C SER A 109 7.44 10.47 -14.42
N ALA A 110 8.77 10.46 -14.28
CA ALA A 110 9.44 10.27 -12.99
C ALA A 110 9.05 11.37 -11.99
N SER A 111 9.01 12.64 -12.44
CA SER A 111 8.58 13.76 -11.60
C SER A 111 7.11 13.67 -11.20
N ALA A 112 6.23 13.29 -12.13
CA ALA A 112 4.80 13.10 -11.84
C ALA A 112 4.56 11.95 -10.85
N VAL A 113 5.27 10.82 -10.99
CA VAL A 113 5.18 9.69 -10.04
C VAL A 113 5.70 10.07 -8.66
N GLN A 114 6.77 10.86 -8.58
CA GLN A 114 7.27 11.39 -7.31
C GLN A 114 6.21 12.27 -6.62
N ASP A 115 5.54 13.15 -7.38
CA ASP A 115 4.45 13.98 -6.85
C ASP A 115 3.28 13.13 -6.35
N ILE A 116 2.89 12.09 -7.11
CA ILE A 116 1.84 11.13 -6.72
C ILE A 116 2.23 10.42 -5.43
N ARG A 117 3.45 9.88 -5.34
CA ARG A 117 3.95 9.21 -4.14
C ARG A 117 3.91 10.10 -2.92
N ASN A 118 4.40 11.33 -3.05
CA ASN A 118 4.36 12.32 -1.97
C ASN A 118 2.93 12.70 -1.57
N HIS A 119 2.01 12.77 -2.54
CA HIS A 119 0.60 13.04 -2.25
C HIS A 119 -0.05 11.89 -1.49
N VAL A 120 0.12 10.65 -1.98
CA VAL A 120 -0.42 9.43 -1.33
C VAL A 120 0.12 9.29 0.09
N MET A 121 1.43 9.47 0.30
CA MET A 121 2.05 9.36 1.63
C MET A 121 1.52 10.41 2.61
N ARG A 122 1.38 11.68 2.17
CA ARG A 122 0.78 12.74 2.99
C ARG A 122 -0.69 12.46 3.28
N HIS A 123 -1.42 11.92 2.32
CA HIS A 123 -2.83 11.57 2.51
C HIS A 123 -3.03 10.45 3.50
N ILE A 124 -2.19 9.39 3.44
CA ILE A 124 -2.21 8.28 4.40
C ILE A 124 -1.98 8.76 5.83
N GLY A 125 -1.06 9.70 6.04
CA GLY A 125 -0.83 10.30 7.35
C GLY A 125 -2.03 11.07 7.94
N LYS A 126 -3.03 11.39 7.10
CA LYS A 126 -4.25 12.11 7.48
C LYS A 126 -5.51 11.24 7.49
N LEU A 127 -5.38 9.94 7.15
CA LEU A 127 -6.51 9.01 7.17
C LEU A 127 -6.92 8.69 8.60
N PRO A 128 -8.22 8.52 8.87
CA PRO A 128 -8.70 8.10 10.18
C PRO A 128 -8.12 6.73 10.57
N VAL A 129 -7.78 6.57 11.85
CA VAL A 129 -7.30 5.29 12.40
C VAL A 129 -8.32 4.18 12.16
N SER A 130 -9.62 4.51 12.23
CA SER A 130 -10.74 3.59 11.97
C SER A 130 -10.69 2.96 10.57
N TYR A 131 -10.20 3.70 9.56
CA TYR A 131 -9.99 3.16 8.22
C TYR A 131 -8.76 2.24 8.18
N LEU A 132 -7.64 2.67 8.78
CA LEU A 132 -6.38 1.92 8.76
C LEU A 132 -6.48 0.60 9.55
N GLU A 133 -7.20 0.57 10.67
CA GLU A 133 -7.41 -0.67 11.46
C GLU A 133 -8.30 -1.69 10.73
N LYS A 134 -9.23 -1.24 9.86
CA LYS A 134 -10.07 -2.14 9.04
C LYS A 134 -9.31 -2.74 7.85
N GLN A 135 -8.24 -2.09 7.40
CA GLN A 135 -7.43 -2.56 6.28
C GLN A 135 -6.27 -3.42 6.78
N HIS A 136 -5.97 -4.49 6.06
CA HIS A 136 -4.73 -5.23 6.34
C HIS A 136 -3.53 -4.35 5.95
N SER A 137 -2.59 -4.14 6.87
CA SER A 137 -1.40 -3.31 6.63
C SER A 137 -0.62 -3.75 5.38
N GLY A 138 -0.59 -5.05 5.10
CA GLY A 138 0.01 -5.62 3.89
C GLY A 138 -0.68 -5.18 2.59
N ASP A 139 -2.01 -4.97 2.60
CA ASP A 139 -2.74 -4.50 1.41
C ASP A 139 -2.40 -3.03 1.11
N VAL A 140 -2.39 -2.18 2.13
CA VAL A 140 -1.99 -0.77 1.98
C VAL A 140 -0.55 -0.66 1.49
N LEU A 141 0.37 -1.46 2.08
CA LEU A 141 1.77 -1.49 1.67
C LEU A 141 1.93 -1.98 0.22
N SER A 142 1.17 -3.01 -0.18
CA SER A 142 1.14 -3.51 -1.57
C SER A 142 0.67 -2.44 -2.55
N ARG A 143 -0.37 -1.68 -2.22
CA ARG A 143 -0.87 -0.57 -3.06
C ARG A 143 0.17 0.55 -3.19
N ILE A 144 0.90 0.88 -2.13
CA ILE A 144 1.95 1.90 -2.15
C ILE A 144 3.17 1.44 -2.96
N ASN A 145 3.59 0.20 -2.81
CA ASN A 145 4.80 -0.29 -3.47
C ASN A 145 4.52 -0.85 -4.87
N ASN A 146 3.66 -1.87 -4.97
CA ASN A 146 3.47 -2.59 -6.23
C ASN A 146 2.61 -1.79 -7.22
N ASP A 147 1.49 -1.20 -6.78
CA ASP A 147 0.60 -0.47 -7.68
C ASP A 147 1.25 0.82 -8.18
N LEU A 148 1.94 1.58 -7.31
CA LEU A 148 2.70 2.76 -7.76
C LEU A 148 3.86 2.38 -8.69
N GLN A 149 4.48 1.22 -8.50
CA GLN A 149 5.51 0.72 -9.40
C GLN A 149 4.94 0.36 -10.79
N LEU A 150 3.76 -0.25 -10.86
CA LEU A 150 3.08 -0.52 -12.14
C LEU A 150 2.75 0.78 -12.88
N ILE A 151 2.22 1.78 -12.18
CA ILE A 151 1.96 3.11 -12.74
C ILE A 151 3.27 3.74 -13.25
N GLN A 152 4.34 3.66 -12.48
CA GLN A 152 5.65 4.18 -12.84
C GLN A 152 6.20 3.50 -14.11
N GLN A 153 6.15 2.18 -14.16
CA GLN A 153 6.63 1.40 -15.32
C GLN A 153 5.88 1.79 -16.59
N PHE A 154 4.55 1.88 -16.53
CA PHE A 154 3.74 2.32 -17.67
C PHE A 154 4.11 3.73 -18.11
N MET A 155 4.17 4.68 -17.18
CA MET A 155 4.46 6.08 -17.50
C MET A 155 5.86 6.29 -18.09
N ILE A 156 6.86 5.57 -17.59
CA ILE A 156 8.25 5.73 -18.05
C ILE A 156 8.47 5.01 -19.39
N ARG A 157 7.97 3.78 -19.53
CA ARG A 157 8.32 2.92 -20.66
C ARG A 157 7.27 2.91 -21.76
N ASP A 158 5.99 2.84 -21.39
CA ASP A 158 4.94 2.55 -22.34
C ASP A 158 4.24 3.81 -22.89
N LEU A 159 4.27 4.91 -22.14
CA LEU A 159 3.57 6.15 -22.52
C LEU A 159 4.16 6.77 -23.82
N ALA A 160 5.49 6.77 -23.99
CA ALA A 160 6.11 7.28 -25.22
C ALA A 160 5.71 6.43 -26.44
N GLN A 161 5.59 5.12 -26.26
CA GLN A 161 5.25 4.17 -27.33
C GLN A 161 3.82 4.35 -27.82
N TRP A 162 2.88 4.79 -26.94
CA TRP A 162 1.50 5.14 -27.33
C TRP A 162 1.41 6.27 -28.35
N PHE A 163 2.39 7.18 -28.38
CA PHE A 163 2.47 8.24 -29.38
C PHE A 163 3.28 7.81 -30.61
N TYR A 164 4.38 7.10 -30.40
CA TYR A 164 5.30 6.73 -31.45
C TYR A 164 4.74 5.66 -32.39
N HIS A 165 4.28 4.52 -31.89
CA HIS A 165 3.84 3.40 -32.72
C HIS A 165 2.67 3.71 -33.65
N PRO A 166 1.60 4.42 -33.24
CA PRO A 166 0.54 4.78 -34.18
C PRO A 166 1.00 5.71 -35.30
N LEU A 167 1.92 6.65 -35.01
CA LEU A 167 2.47 7.56 -36.02
C LEU A 167 3.30 6.79 -37.05
N VAL A 168 4.19 5.92 -36.61
CA VAL A 168 5.01 5.07 -37.47
C VAL A 168 4.10 4.17 -38.34
N PHE A 169 3.12 3.51 -37.72
CA PHE A 169 2.18 2.63 -38.42
C PHE A 169 1.43 3.38 -39.53
N ILE A 170 0.77 4.49 -39.19
CA ILE A 170 -0.03 5.26 -40.14
C ILE A 170 0.85 5.82 -41.26
N GLY A 171 2.04 6.35 -40.92
CA GLY A 171 2.95 6.92 -41.91
C GLY A 171 3.54 5.89 -42.86
N CYS A 172 4.04 4.77 -42.31
CA CYS A 172 4.57 3.67 -43.14
C CYS A 172 3.49 3.04 -44.01
N PHE A 173 2.30 2.79 -43.44
CA PHE A 173 1.16 2.23 -44.16
C PHE A 173 0.72 3.11 -45.32
N ALA A 174 0.60 4.42 -45.10
CA ALA A 174 0.26 5.38 -46.16
C ALA A 174 1.34 5.42 -47.27
N TYR A 175 2.61 5.40 -46.88
CA TYR A 175 3.71 5.43 -47.85
C TYR A 175 3.84 4.12 -48.65
N LEU A 176 3.61 2.96 -48.01
CA LEU A 176 3.59 1.65 -48.68
C LEU A 176 2.47 1.54 -49.73
N ILE A 177 1.27 2.07 -49.41
CA ILE A 177 0.14 2.15 -50.37
C ILE A 177 0.51 3.06 -51.55
N TYR A 178 1.17 4.19 -51.28
CA TYR A 178 1.62 5.12 -52.33
C TYR A 178 2.66 4.49 -53.25
N LEU A 179 3.62 3.71 -52.72
CA LEU A 179 4.64 3.03 -53.48
C LEU A 179 4.03 1.94 -54.37
N GLN A 180 3.31 0.97 -53.78
CA GLN A 180 2.75 -0.16 -54.52
C GLN A 180 1.60 -0.78 -53.73
N TRP A 181 0.37 -0.31 -53.96
CA TRP A 181 -0.81 -0.76 -53.22
C TRP A 181 -1.14 -2.25 -53.41
N GLU A 182 -0.89 -2.81 -54.62
CA GLU A 182 -1.07 -4.24 -54.92
C GLU A 182 -0.13 -5.10 -54.07
N LEU A 183 1.17 -4.73 -54.00
CA LEU A 183 2.16 -5.42 -53.19
C LEU A 183 1.83 -5.39 -51.73
N MET A 184 1.30 -4.25 -51.21
CA MET A 184 0.85 -4.11 -49.86
C MET A 184 -0.35 -5.03 -49.53
N LEU A 185 -1.32 -5.10 -50.43
CA LEU A 185 -2.50 -5.95 -50.28
C LEU A 185 -2.13 -7.44 -50.23
N TYR A 186 -1.26 -7.89 -51.16
CA TYR A 186 -0.74 -9.26 -51.16
C TYR A 186 0.08 -9.57 -49.93
N SER A 187 0.94 -8.65 -49.48
CA SER A 187 1.77 -8.83 -48.28
C SER A 187 0.94 -9.04 -47.02
N LEU A 188 -0.20 -8.37 -46.89
CA LEU A 188 -1.10 -8.48 -45.75
C LEU A 188 -2.13 -9.60 -45.85
N LEU A 189 -2.13 -10.41 -46.92
CA LEU A 189 -3.16 -11.43 -47.16
C LEU A 189 -3.33 -12.41 -45.98
N LEU A 190 -2.23 -12.83 -45.35
CA LEU A 190 -2.24 -13.78 -44.22
C LEU A 190 -2.35 -13.10 -42.85
N PHE A 191 -2.26 -11.78 -42.76
CA PHE A 191 -2.30 -11.06 -41.50
C PHE A 191 -3.61 -11.24 -40.72
N PRO A 192 -4.83 -11.17 -41.36
CA PRO A 192 -6.08 -11.48 -40.66
C PRO A 192 -6.13 -12.91 -40.11
N VAL A 193 -5.53 -13.88 -40.81
CA VAL A 193 -5.44 -15.27 -40.33
C VAL A 193 -4.53 -15.33 -39.09
N ALA A 194 -3.38 -14.64 -39.10
CA ALA A 194 -2.49 -14.55 -37.95
C ALA A 194 -3.21 -13.96 -36.72
N LEU A 195 -4.01 -12.90 -36.89
CA LEU A 195 -4.79 -12.29 -35.81
C LEU A 195 -5.85 -13.26 -35.24
N LEU A 196 -6.59 -13.97 -36.09
CA LEU A 196 -7.60 -14.94 -35.64
C LEU A 196 -6.97 -16.11 -34.88
N VAL A 197 -5.86 -16.64 -35.39
CA VAL A 197 -5.09 -17.71 -34.72
C VAL A 197 -4.57 -17.23 -33.39
N SER A 198 -3.96 -16.04 -33.34
CA SER A 198 -3.46 -15.42 -32.10
C SER A 198 -4.57 -15.26 -31.04
N GLN A 199 -5.74 -14.74 -31.43
CA GLN A 199 -6.86 -14.58 -30.52
C GLN A 199 -7.41 -15.91 -30.00
N TRP A 200 -7.54 -16.91 -30.86
CA TRP A 200 -8.03 -18.23 -30.48
C TRP A 200 -7.10 -18.93 -29.48
N ILE A 201 -5.80 -18.87 -29.70
CA ILE A 201 -4.78 -19.46 -28.84
C ILE A 201 -4.62 -18.64 -27.56
N GLY A 202 -4.66 -17.31 -27.67
CA GLY A 202 -4.51 -16.38 -26.54
C GLY A 202 -5.49 -16.67 -25.41
N LYS A 203 -6.78 -16.87 -25.74
CA LYS A 203 -7.81 -17.21 -24.74
C LYS A 203 -7.53 -18.51 -23.97
N GLN A 204 -6.97 -19.52 -24.64
CA GLN A 204 -6.63 -20.78 -23.97
C GLN A 204 -5.39 -20.64 -23.09
N LEU A 205 -4.42 -19.82 -23.51
CA LEU A 205 -3.20 -19.53 -22.77
C LEU A 205 -3.52 -18.70 -21.52
N GLU A 206 -4.38 -17.68 -21.65
CA GLU A 206 -4.87 -16.84 -20.56
C GLU A 206 -5.41 -17.67 -19.40
N ARG A 207 -6.37 -18.57 -19.67
CA ARG A 207 -6.95 -19.44 -18.64
C ARG A 207 -5.89 -20.29 -17.91
N LEU A 208 -4.95 -20.89 -18.63
CA LEU A 208 -3.88 -21.69 -18.02
C LEU A 208 -2.92 -20.83 -17.19
N THR A 209 -2.67 -19.61 -17.64
CA THR A 209 -1.82 -18.65 -16.94
C THR A 209 -2.50 -18.19 -15.64
N GLU A 210 -3.81 -17.91 -15.67
CA GLU A 210 -4.59 -17.58 -14.47
C GLU A 210 -4.56 -18.72 -13.44
N GLU A 211 -4.75 -19.98 -13.89
CA GLU A 211 -4.66 -21.14 -12.99
C GLU A 211 -3.25 -21.29 -12.37
N ALA A 212 -2.20 -21.06 -13.15
CA ALA A 212 -0.82 -21.09 -12.67
C ALA A 212 -0.54 -19.96 -11.67
N GLN A 213 -1.04 -18.75 -11.93
CA GLN A 213 -0.93 -17.59 -11.03
C GLN A 213 -1.71 -17.81 -9.72
N ALA A 214 -2.93 -18.35 -9.78
CA ALA A 214 -3.71 -18.68 -8.58
C ALA A 214 -2.98 -19.69 -7.68
N ASN A 215 -2.35 -20.72 -8.27
CA ASN A 215 -1.57 -21.69 -7.51
C ASN A 215 -0.29 -21.07 -6.93
N MET A 216 0.35 -20.15 -7.64
CA MET A 216 1.51 -19.39 -7.13
C MET A 216 1.11 -18.52 -5.93
N GLY A 217 -0.06 -17.86 -5.99
CA GLY A 217 -0.62 -17.11 -4.87
C GLY A 217 -0.81 -17.98 -3.63
N ARG A 218 -1.44 -19.15 -3.78
CA ARG A 218 -1.61 -20.11 -2.67
C ARG A 218 -0.28 -20.59 -2.07
N MET A 219 0.71 -20.82 -2.92
CA MET A 219 2.06 -21.21 -2.49
C MET A 219 2.72 -20.09 -1.66
N ASN A 220 2.60 -18.84 -2.09
CA ASN A 220 3.15 -17.70 -1.37
C ASN A 220 2.47 -17.51 0.01
N VAL A 221 1.14 -17.63 0.09
CA VAL A 221 0.40 -17.59 1.37
C VAL A 221 0.89 -18.72 2.30
N ASN A 222 0.99 -19.94 1.82
CA ASN A 222 1.48 -21.07 2.62
C ASN A 222 2.91 -20.85 3.14
N LEU A 223 3.78 -20.27 2.33
CA LEU A 223 5.14 -19.92 2.73
C LEU A 223 5.15 -18.81 3.79
N GLN A 224 4.35 -17.77 3.60
CA GLN A 224 4.23 -16.65 4.54
C GLN A 224 3.71 -17.12 5.91
N ASP A 225 2.68 -17.97 5.93
CA ASP A 225 2.13 -18.57 7.17
C ASP A 225 3.19 -19.45 7.86
N THR A 226 3.93 -20.25 7.09
CA THR A 226 5.00 -21.10 7.63
C THR A 226 6.11 -20.27 8.26
N LEU A 227 6.55 -19.19 7.59
CA LEU A 227 7.58 -18.29 8.10
C LEU A 227 7.10 -17.49 9.31
N GLY A 228 5.87 -16.98 9.28
CA GLY A 228 5.25 -16.25 10.39
C GLY A 228 5.07 -17.11 11.64
N GLY A 229 4.74 -18.39 11.44
CA GLY A 229 4.58 -19.40 12.52
C GLY A 229 5.84 -20.20 12.84
N MET A 230 7.04 -19.78 12.42
CA MET A 230 8.27 -20.58 12.55
C MET A 230 8.57 -21.10 13.97
N PRO A 231 8.37 -20.34 15.06
CA PRO A 231 8.53 -20.86 16.42
C PRO A 231 7.62 -22.07 16.68
N ILE A 232 6.37 -22.02 16.24
CA ILE A 232 5.39 -23.11 16.38
C ILE A 232 5.81 -24.30 15.51
N VAL A 233 6.21 -24.04 14.26
CA VAL A 233 6.70 -25.07 13.34
C VAL A 233 7.87 -25.87 13.95
N LYS A 234 8.78 -25.17 14.60
CA LYS A 234 9.94 -25.80 15.29
C LYS A 234 9.52 -26.53 16.56
N SER A 235 8.69 -25.90 17.42
CA SER A 235 8.26 -26.49 18.70
C SER A 235 7.45 -27.78 18.52
N TYR A 236 6.59 -27.83 17.49
CA TYR A 236 5.74 -28.98 17.21
C TYR A 236 6.30 -29.92 16.13
N LEU A 237 7.55 -29.70 15.67
CA LEU A 237 8.23 -30.52 14.65
C LEU A 237 7.44 -30.65 13.34
N LEU A 238 6.71 -29.59 12.95
CA LEU A 238 5.82 -29.58 11.78
C LEU A 238 6.57 -29.40 10.44
N SER A 239 7.87 -29.19 10.45
CA SER A 239 8.69 -28.91 9.26
C SER A 239 8.51 -29.97 8.16
N GLY A 240 8.45 -31.26 8.50
CA GLY A 240 8.26 -32.33 7.54
C GLY A 240 6.87 -32.32 6.88
N MET A 241 5.81 -32.04 7.65
CA MET A 241 4.43 -31.98 7.15
C MET A 241 4.24 -30.76 6.23
N LEU A 242 4.68 -29.58 6.66
CA LEU A 242 4.57 -28.33 5.89
C LEU A 242 5.43 -28.37 4.62
N SER A 243 6.63 -28.95 4.69
CA SER A 243 7.49 -29.14 3.50
C SER A 243 6.81 -30.05 2.46
N ARG A 244 6.13 -31.13 2.87
CA ARG A 244 5.37 -31.99 1.96
C ARG A 244 4.21 -31.22 1.32
N SER A 245 3.44 -30.45 2.11
CA SER A 245 2.35 -29.63 1.60
C SER A 245 2.85 -28.62 0.55
N TYR A 246 3.97 -27.95 0.86
CA TYR A 246 4.61 -27.02 -0.06
C TYR A 246 5.11 -27.71 -1.34
N GLN A 247 5.72 -28.89 -1.22
CA GLN A 247 6.18 -29.68 -2.37
C GLN A 247 5.03 -30.06 -3.30
N VAL A 248 3.87 -30.45 -2.77
CA VAL A 248 2.68 -30.75 -3.59
C VAL A 248 2.24 -29.52 -4.37
N LEU A 249 2.12 -28.36 -3.70
CA LEU A 249 1.77 -27.09 -4.36
C LEU A 249 2.81 -26.68 -5.40
N LEU A 250 4.09 -26.87 -5.10
CA LEU A 250 5.19 -26.59 -6.03
C LEU A 250 5.10 -27.47 -7.28
N GLN A 251 4.86 -28.77 -7.12
CA GLN A 251 4.70 -29.71 -8.24
C GLN A 251 3.49 -29.34 -9.11
N LEU A 252 2.34 -29.04 -8.50
CA LEU A 252 1.14 -28.59 -9.22
C LEU A 252 1.40 -27.29 -9.99
N THR A 253 2.05 -26.34 -9.36
CA THR A 253 2.42 -25.07 -10.01
C THR A 253 3.41 -25.29 -11.16
N ALA A 254 4.42 -26.15 -10.96
CA ALA A 254 5.39 -26.50 -11.99
C ALA A 254 4.73 -27.19 -13.18
N GLN A 255 3.82 -28.15 -12.94
CA GLN A 255 3.07 -28.83 -14.01
C GLN A 255 2.20 -27.83 -14.80
N LYS A 256 1.51 -26.91 -14.14
CA LYS A 256 0.70 -25.88 -14.81
C LYS A 256 1.59 -24.92 -15.61
N LYS A 257 2.71 -24.45 -15.06
CA LYS A 257 3.68 -23.62 -15.79
C LYS A 257 4.27 -24.35 -16.98
N LEU A 258 4.59 -25.65 -16.83
CA LEU A 258 5.08 -26.47 -17.94
C LEU A 258 4.03 -26.62 -19.05
N ALA A 259 2.74 -26.78 -18.69
CA ALA A 259 1.66 -26.83 -19.66
C ALA A 259 1.51 -25.52 -20.44
N VAL A 260 1.64 -24.36 -19.75
CA VAL A 260 1.71 -23.04 -20.39
C VAL A 260 2.90 -22.97 -21.35
N LYS A 261 4.10 -23.29 -20.86
CA LYS A 261 5.33 -23.24 -21.68
C LYS A 261 5.31 -24.20 -22.87
N LYS A 262 4.73 -25.40 -22.71
CA LYS A 262 4.55 -26.34 -23.82
C LYS A 262 3.65 -25.75 -24.93
N ARG A 263 2.60 -25.04 -24.57
CA ARG A 263 1.74 -24.35 -25.55
C ARG A 263 2.45 -23.16 -26.19
N GLU A 264 3.11 -22.32 -25.41
CA GLU A 264 3.91 -21.21 -25.93
C GLU A 264 4.97 -21.71 -26.92
N ALA A 265 5.62 -22.84 -26.64
CA ALA A 265 6.62 -23.44 -27.50
C ALA A 265 6.09 -23.85 -28.89
N TRP A 266 4.79 -24.13 -29.03
CA TRP A 266 4.15 -24.35 -30.32
C TRP A 266 3.61 -23.06 -30.95
N VAL A 267 3.10 -22.18 -30.15
CA VAL A 267 2.44 -20.95 -30.57
C VAL A 267 3.44 -19.94 -31.10
N ASN A 268 4.55 -19.74 -30.38
CA ASN A 268 5.52 -18.71 -30.74
C ASN A 268 6.15 -18.94 -32.14
N PRO A 269 6.61 -20.14 -32.52
CA PRO A 269 7.10 -20.39 -33.88
C PRO A 269 6.01 -20.21 -34.95
N LEU A 270 4.77 -20.62 -34.66
CA LEU A 270 3.65 -20.44 -35.56
C LEU A 270 3.36 -18.95 -35.81
N LEU A 271 3.25 -18.18 -34.74
CA LEU A 271 3.02 -16.73 -34.84
C LEU A 271 4.20 -16.03 -35.53
N SER A 272 5.44 -16.37 -35.17
CA SER A 272 6.62 -15.80 -35.82
C SER A 272 6.64 -16.08 -37.34
N THR A 273 6.26 -17.29 -37.74
CA THR A 273 6.16 -17.66 -39.17
C THR A 273 5.06 -16.86 -39.88
N LEU A 274 3.91 -16.70 -39.21
CA LEU A 274 2.81 -15.88 -39.74
C LEU A 274 3.19 -14.40 -39.83
N MET A 275 3.91 -13.89 -38.84
CA MET A 275 4.39 -12.48 -38.81
C MET A 275 5.48 -12.21 -39.88
N ILE A 276 6.29 -13.20 -40.22
CA ILE A 276 7.28 -13.06 -41.30
C ILE A 276 6.67 -13.23 -42.70
N SER A 277 5.47 -13.81 -42.80
CA SER A 277 4.81 -14.08 -44.07
C SER A 277 4.59 -12.85 -44.95
N PRO A 278 4.26 -11.63 -44.43
CA PRO A 278 4.18 -10.42 -45.26
C PRO A 278 5.48 -10.13 -46.03
N ILE A 279 6.62 -10.34 -45.38
CA ILE A 279 7.94 -10.13 -46.01
C ILE A 279 8.16 -11.17 -47.09
N ILE A 280 7.86 -12.45 -46.85
CA ILE A 280 8.02 -13.52 -47.83
C ILE A 280 7.13 -13.26 -49.06
N PHE A 281 5.85 -12.86 -48.84
CA PHE A 281 4.95 -12.52 -49.93
C PHE A 281 5.42 -11.27 -50.69
N ALA A 282 5.90 -10.24 -49.99
CA ALA A 282 6.44 -9.03 -50.59
C ALA A 282 7.67 -9.35 -51.49
N VAL A 283 8.59 -10.19 -51.01
CA VAL A 283 9.76 -10.62 -51.80
C VAL A 283 9.30 -11.44 -53.03
N SER A 284 8.40 -12.41 -52.84
CA SER A 284 7.97 -13.30 -53.93
C SER A 284 7.21 -12.54 -55.01
N TYR A 285 6.20 -11.77 -54.65
CA TYR A 285 5.39 -11.00 -55.61
C TYR A 285 6.14 -9.78 -56.13
N GLY A 286 6.95 -9.12 -55.30
CA GLY A 286 7.81 -8.01 -55.72
C GLY A 286 8.86 -8.43 -56.75
N SER A 287 9.49 -9.61 -56.60
CA SER A 287 10.40 -10.18 -57.61
C SER A 287 9.68 -10.46 -58.92
N TYR A 288 8.42 -10.92 -58.90
CA TYR A 288 7.61 -11.09 -60.10
C TYR A 288 7.28 -9.75 -60.77
N LEU A 289 7.01 -8.69 -60.03
CA LEU A 289 6.80 -7.34 -60.57
C LEU A 289 8.08 -6.76 -61.19
N ILE A 290 9.24 -7.02 -60.59
CA ILE A 290 10.53 -6.65 -61.16
C ILE A 290 10.78 -7.37 -62.49
N TYR A 291 10.48 -8.68 -62.55
CA TYR A 291 10.59 -9.43 -63.81
C TYR A 291 9.68 -8.85 -64.89
N LYS A 292 8.50 -8.35 -64.56
CA LYS A 292 7.60 -7.65 -65.50
C LYS A 292 8.01 -6.22 -65.82
N GLY A 293 9.03 -5.68 -65.22
CA GLY A 293 9.45 -4.28 -65.37
C GLY A 293 8.48 -3.26 -64.76
N GLN A 294 7.63 -3.68 -63.84
CA GLN A 294 6.63 -2.84 -63.17
C GLN A 294 7.12 -2.29 -61.82
N LEU A 295 8.20 -2.79 -61.29
CA LEU A 295 8.81 -2.38 -60.01
C LEU A 295 10.34 -2.37 -60.18
N GLY A 296 11.02 -1.39 -59.60
CA GLY A 296 12.49 -1.36 -59.50
C GLY A 296 13.00 -2.19 -58.31
N ALA A 297 14.20 -2.74 -58.38
CA ALA A 297 14.78 -3.46 -57.28
C ALA A 297 14.97 -2.55 -56.06
N GLY A 298 15.30 -1.27 -56.29
CA GLY A 298 15.40 -0.26 -55.23
C GLY A 298 14.09 0.02 -54.51
N GLU A 299 12.99 0.08 -55.27
CA GLU A 299 11.64 0.24 -54.70
C GLU A 299 11.23 -0.96 -53.84
N LEU A 300 11.60 -2.19 -54.24
CA LEU A 300 11.34 -3.38 -53.43
C LEU A 300 12.12 -3.37 -52.11
N ILE A 301 13.40 -2.95 -52.12
CA ILE A 301 14.20 -2.86 -50.90
C ILE A 301 13.60 -1.83 -49.95
N ALA A 302 13.21 -0.67 -50.44
CA ALA A 302 12.53 0.35 -49.62
C ALA A 302 11.19 -0.13 -49.11
N PHE A 303 10.42 -0.84 -49.92
CA PHE A 303 9.17 -1.46 -49.52
C PHE A 303 9.36 -2.44 -48.36
N LEU A 304 10.34 -3.33 -48.44
CA LEU A 304 10.66 -4.30 -47.39
C LEU A 304 11.10 -3.62 -46.09
N TYR A 305 11.89 -2.56 -46.16
CA TYR A 305 12.28 -1.76 -44.99
C TYR A 305 11.06 -1.14 -44.32
N LEU A 306 10.19 -0.46 -45.08
CA LEU A 306 8.98 0.19 -44.56
C LEU A 306 7.96 -0.82 -44.10
N LEU A 307 7.85 -1.99 -44.75
CA LEU A 307 6.98 -3.07 -44.31
C LEU A 307 7.41 -3.62 -42.96
N ASN A 308 8.71 -3.83 -42.73
CA ASN A 308 9.25 -4.26 -41.45
C ASN A 308 8.91 -3.22 -40.35
N LEU A 309 9.12 -1.93 -40.63
CA LEU A 309 8.81 -0.84 -39.73
C LEU A 309 7.28 -0.70 -39.43
N CYS A 310 6.44 -1.05 -40.42
CA CYS A 310 4.98 -1.07 -40.28
C CYS A 310 4.49 -2.26 -39.44
N LEU A 311 5.19 -3.39 -39.45
CA LEU A 311 4.83 -4.58 -38.67
C LEU A 311 5.21 -4.47 -37.18
N GLU A 312 6.26 -3.75 -36.83
CA GLU A 312 6.73 -3.56 -35.44
C GLU A 312 5.64 -3.06 -34.49
N PRO A 313 4.86 -1.99 -34.81
CA PRO A 313 3.75 -1.55 -33.97
C PRO A 313 2.67 -2.62 -33.74
N LEU A 314 2.43 -3.48 -34.72
CA LEU A 314 1.41 -4.53 -34.63
C LEU A 314 1.79 -5.62 -33.62
N GLU A 315 3.09 -5.84 -33.41
CA GLU A 315 3.60 -6.74 -32.37
C GLU A 315 3.47 -6.14 -30.98
N HIS A 316 3.70 -4.83 -30.85
CA HIS A 316 3.77 -4.15 -29.54
C HIS A 316 2.41 -3.62 -29.02
N ILE A 317 1.49 -3.23 -29.92
CA ILE A 317 0.17 -2.67 -29.51
C ILE A 317 -0.63 -3.60 -28.58
N PRO A 318 -0.73 -4.94 -28.79
CA PRO A 318 -1.45 -5.81 -27.86
C PRO A 318 -0.86 -5.80 -26.44
N GLU A 319 0.45 -5.79 -26.32
CA GLU A 319 1.15 -5.71 -25.03
C GLU A 319 0.91 -4.35 -24.36
N LEU A 320 0.98 -3.25 -25.10
CA LEU A 320 0.68 -1.90 -24.61
C LEU A 320 -0.74 -1.79 -24.10
N ILE A 321 -1.71 -2.37 -24.78
CA ILE A 321 -3.11 -2.42 -24.35
C ILE A 321 -3.23 -3.17 -23.01
N THR A 322 -2.62 -4.35 -22.89
CA THR A 322 -2.65 -5.14 -21.66
C THR A 322 -2.04 -4.36 -20.49
N ARG A 323 -0.87 -3.78 -20.67
CA ARG A 323 -0.21 -2.94 -19.65
C ARG A 323 -1.01 -1.69 -19.29
N THR A 324 -1.75 -1.13 -20.24
CA THR A 324 -2.66 -0.01 -19.96
C THR A 324 -3.79 -0.44 -19.03
N PHE A 325 -4.37 -1.63 -19.22
CA PHE A 325 -5.39 -2.15 -18.30
C PHE A 325 -4.82 -2.49 -16.93
N GLU A 326 -3.64 -3.07 -16.84
CA GLU A 326 -2.94 -3.33 -15.57
C GLU A 326 -2.69 -2.02 -14.81
N MET A 327 -2.15 -1.01 -15.49
CA MET A 327 -1.94 0.33 -14.92
C MET A 327 -3.26 0.97 -14.49
N ALA A 328 -4.32 0.87 -15.29
CA ALA A 328 -5.63 1.43 -14.94
C ALA A 328 -6.21 0.75 -13.68
N GLY A 329 -6.02 -0.56 -13.52
CA GLY A 329 -6.37 -1.30 -12.31
C GLY A 329 -5.59 -0.82 -11.08
N ALA A 330 -4.28 -0.69 -11.20
CA ALA A 330 -3.41 -0.17 -10.14
C ALA A 330 -3.77 1.27 -9.77
N LEU A 331 -4.00 2.12 -10.78
CA LEU A 331 -4.37 3.52 -10.59
C LEU A 331 -5.70 3.67 -9.84
N ARG A 332 -6.69 2.82 -10.14
CA ARG A 332 -7.95 2.78 -9.41
C ARG A 332 -7.75 2.45 -7.94
N ARG A 333 -6.97 1.40 -7.61
CA ARG A 333 -6.71 1.02 -6.21
C ARG A 333 -5.96 2.10 -5.43
N VAL A 334 -5.03 2.81 -6.08
CA VAL A 334 -4.35 3.97 -5.47
C VAL A 334 -5.30 5.15 -5.30
N SER A 335 -6.16 5.43 -6.30
CA SER A 335 -7.13 6.52 -6.19
C SER A 335 -8.18 6.27 -5.11
N GLU A 336 -8.57 5.01 -4.87
CA GLU A 336 -9.47 4.62 -3.77
C GLU A 336 -8.92 5.03 -2.39
N ILE A 337 -7.59 4.99 -2.19
CA ILE A 337 -6.97 5.48 -0.94
C ILE A 337 -7.08 7.01 -0.86
N VAL A 338 -6.77 7.71 -1.96
CA VAL A 338 -6.75 9.18 -1.99
C VAL A 338 -8.17 9.77 -1.94
N GLU A 339 -9.19 9.04 -2.34
CA GLU A 339 -10.59 9.44 -2.27
C GLU A 339 -11.21 9.24 -0.88
N GLN A 340 -10.54 8.52 0.03
CA GLN A 340 -11.02 8.38 1.41
C GLN A 340 -11.00 9.74 2.11
N PRO A 341 -12.05 10.06 2.89
CA PRO A 341 -12.08 11.27 3.67
C PRO A 341 -10.94 11.28 4.68
N THR A 342 -10.22 12.38 4.74
CA THR A 342 -9.21 12.63 5.77
C THR A 342 -9.88 13.05 7.08
N GLU A 343 -9.14 12.96 8.18
CA GLU A 343 -9.53 13.62 9.42
C GLU A 343 -9.72 15.12 9.18
N THR A 344 -10.64 15.73 9.91
CA THR A 344 -11.01 17.15 9.72
C THR A 344 -9.83 18.05 10.07
N GLU A 345 -9.22 18.70 9.08
CA GLU A 345 -8.20 19.73 9.31
C GLU A 345 -8.87 21.07 9.62
N ASN A 346 -8.24 21.88 10.48
CA ASN A 346 -8.78 23.17 10.92
C ASN A 346 -10.16 23.09 11.60
N GLY A 347 -10.38 22.02 12.36
CA GLY A 347 -11.55 21.88 13.22
C GLY A 347 -11.59 22.95 14.32
N ARG A 348 -12.60 22.85 15.20
CA ARG A 348 -12.73 23.77 16.33
C ARG A 348 -11.55 23.62 17.29
N SER A 349 -11.01 24.75 17.75
CA SER A 349 -9.98 24.79 18.79
C SER A 349 -10.59 24.35 20.13
N LEU A 350 -9.84 23.54 20.88
CA LEU A 350 -10.24 23.08 22.21
C LEU A 350 -9.66 24.00 23.29
N PRO A 351 -10.44 24.37 24.31
CA PRO A 351 -9.95 25.12 25.47
C PRO A 351 -8.94 24.27 26.26
N LYS A 352 -8.05 24.94 26.99
CA LYS A 352 -7.00 24.26 27.77
C LYS A 352 -7.41 23.84 29.18
N ALA A 353 -8.53 24.32 29.69
CA ALA A 353 -8.99 24.06 31.04
C ALA A 353 -10.52 23.91 31.13
N SER A 354 -11.00 22.96 31.89
CA SER A 354 -12.39 22.72 32.23
C SER A 354 -12.45 21.86 33.51
N ALA A 355 -13.48 22.06 34.33
CA ALA A 355 -13.71 21.26 35.54
C ALA A 355 -13.89 19.76 35.26
N ALA A 356 -14.26 19.42 34.03
CA ALA A 356 -14.37 18.04 33.55
C ALA A 356 -13.61 17.86 32.22
N PRO A 357 -12.37 17.37 32.27
CA PRO A 357 -11.56 17.14 31.07
C PRO A 357 -12.16 16.15 30.07
N ILE A 358 -12.94 15.17 30.51
CA ILE A 358 -13.62 14.16 29.67
C ILE A 358 -15.04 13.98 30.13
N GLU A 359 -16.01 14.08 29.24
CA GLU A 359 -17.42 13.83 29.50
C GLU A 359 -18.02 12.96 28.37
N PHE A 360 -18.77 11.94 28.75
CA PHE A 360 -19.61 11.10 27.91
C PHE A 360 -21.06 11.32 28.27
N GLN A 361 -21.93 11.56 27.30
CA GLN A 361 -23.37 11.75 27.52
C GLN A 361 -24.15 10.82 26.59
N ASN A 362 -24.77 9.78 27.15
CA ASN A 362 -25.60 8.77 26.47
C ASN A 362 -24.92 8.11 25.26
N VAL A 363 -23.62 7.83 25.35
CA VAL A 363 -22.82 7.32 24.23
C VAL A 363 -23.16 5.86 24.01
N THR A 364 -23.60 5.58 22.77
CA THR A 364 -23.78 4.23 22.24
C THR A 364 -22.85 4.08 21.03
N PHE A 365 -22.02 3.03 20.98
CA PHE A 365 -21.06 2.87 19.91
C PHE A 365 -20.78 1.40 19.61
N GLY A 366 -20.62 1.06 18.31
CA GLY A 366 -20.15 -0.23 17.81
C GLY A 366 -19.23 -0.06 16.62
N TYR A 367 -18.25 -0.96 16.45
CA TYR A 367 -17.40 -0.97 15.24
C TYR A 367 -18.18 -1.39 14.00
N GLU A 368 -19.30 -2.11 14.20
CA GLU A 368 -20.31 -2.46 13.21
C GLU A 368 -21.66 -1.96 13.70
N GLU A 369 -22.49 -1.45 12.79
CA GLU A 369 -23.81 -0.88 13.12
C GLU A 369 -24.74 -1.86 13.85
N SER A 370 -24.59 -3.17 13.58
CA SER A 370 -25.41 -4.23 14.16
C SER A 370 -24.99 -4.69 15.56
N SER A 371 -23.80 -4.29 16.04
CA SER A 371 -23.21 -4.82 17.28
C SER A 371 -22.68 -3.71 18.19
N PRO A 372 -23.53 -3.09 19.03
CA PRO A 372 -23.09 -2.06 19.95
C PRO A 372 -22.20 -2.63 21.06
N ILE A 373 -20.99 -2.04 21.19
CA ILE A 373 -20.00 -2.38 22.22
C ILE A 373 -20.18 -1.49 23.45
N LEU A 374 -20.47 -0.20 23.25
CA LEU A 374 -20.89 0.70 24.34
C LEU A 374 -22.39 0.94 24.24
N ARG A 375 -23.07 0.95 25.38
CA ARG A 375 -24.53 1.06 25.46
C ARG A 375 -24.92 2.13 26.47
N ASN A 376 -25.33 3.30 25.96
CA ASN A 376 -25.81 4.42 26.74
C ASN A 376 -24.87 4.81 27.91
N VAL A 377 -23.57 4.93 27.59
CA VAL A 377 -22.55 5.23 28.60
C VAL A 377 -22.52 6.72 28.88
N SER A 378 -22.66 7.07 30.19
CA SER A 378 -22.60 8.46 30.68
C SER A 378 -21.68 8.56 31.88
N PHE A 379 -20.68 9.46 31.78
CA PHE A 379 -19.76 9.77 32.87
C PHE A 379 -19.08 11.12 32.68
N SER A 380 -18.46 11.61 33.74
CA SER A 380 -17.60 12.79 33.71
C SER A 380 -16.37 12.51 34.57
N VAL A 381 -15.18 12.79 34.02
CA VAL A 381 -13.90 12.64 34.73
C VAL A 381 -13.53 13.99 35.32
N PRO A 382 -13.46 14.12 36.66
CA PRO A 382 -13.07 15.37 37.33
C PRO A 382 -11.58 15.67 37.11
N GLU A 383 -11.22 16.96 37.05
CA GLU A 383 -9.82 17.39 36.91
C GLU A 383 -8.95 16.90 38.09
N GLY A 384 -7.74 16.42 37.76
CA GLY A 384 -6.76 15.95 38.75
C GLY A 384 -7.10 14.62 39.42
N LYS A 385 -8.19 13.93 38.99
CA LYS A 385 -8.60 12.64 39.55
C LYS A 385 -8.10 11.47 38.71
N THR A 386 -7.85 10.36 39.40
CA THR A 386 -7.54 9.08 38.82
C THR A 386 -8.76 8.17 38.81
N ILE A 387 -9.23 7.81 37.62
CA ILE A 387 -10.36 6.90 37.40
C ILE A 387 -9.85 5.56 36.88
N ALA A 388 -10.17 4.48 37.59
CA ALA A 388 -9.86 3.12 37.13
C ALA A 388 -11.08 2.50 36.44
N LEU A 389 -10.91 2.06 35.18
CA LEU A 389 -11.87 1.25 34.43
C LEU A 389 -11.54 -0.23 34.64
N VAL A 390 -12.46 -0.98 35.24
CA VAL A 390 -12.31 -2.41 35.49
C VAL A 390 -13.48 -3.20 34.87
N GLY A 391 -13.30 -4.50 34.65
CA GLY A 391 -14.34 -5.38 34.11
C GLY A 391 -13.78 -6.43 33.18
N ALA A 392 -14.62 -7.37 32.74
CA ALA A 392 -14.22 -8.47 31.87
C ALA A 392 -13.64 -8.00 30.53
N SER A 393 -12.81 -8.85 29.90
CA SER A 393 -12.34 -8.62 28.53
C SER A 393 -13.53 -8.50 27.58
N GLY A 394 -13.46 -7.55 26.63
CA GLY A 394 -14.59 -7.26 25.73
C GLY A 394 -15.66 -6.32 26.32
N GLY A 395 -15.55 -5.87 27.58
CA GLY A 395 -16.50 -4.96 28.22
C GLY A 395 -16.56 -3.53 27.65
N GLY A 396 -15.73 -3.19 26.65
CA GLY A 396 -15.73 -1.87 26.01
C GLY A 396 -14.70 -0.86 26.56
N LYS A 397 -13.85 -1.25 27.52
CA LYS A 397 -12.86 -0.38 28.17
C LYS A 397 -11.93 0.33 27.17
N SER A 398 -11.23 -0.40 26.33
CA SER A 398 -10.32 0.17 25.32
C SER A 398 -11.05 0.95 24.23
N THR A 399 -12.34 0.66 24.00
CA THR A 399 -13.20 1.43 23.09
C THR A 399 -13.44 2.86 23.61
N VAL A 400 -13.57 3.04 24.93
CA VAL A 400 -13.64 4.36 25.54
C VAL A 400 -12.41 5.19 25.20
N PHE A 401 -11.21 4.63 25.33
CA PHE A 401 -9.96 5.33 25.00
C PHE A 401 -9.86 5.69 23.51
N LYS A 402 -10.25 4.75 22.64
CA LYS A 402 -10.25 5.00 21.18
C LYS A 402 -11.20 6.15 20.80
N LEU A 403 -12.35 6.24 21.45
CA LEU A 403 -13.31 7.32 21.23
C LEU A 403 -12.81 8.67 21.78
N VAL A 404 -12.25 8.69 22.98
CA VAL A 404 -11.68 9.90 23.60
C VAL A 404 -10.54 10.48 22.74
N CYS A 405 -9.69 9.62 22.16
CA CYS A 405 -8.61 10.04 21.26
C CYS A 405 -9.11 10.43 19.85
N GLY A 406 -10.41 10.33 19.57
CA GLY A 406 -10.99 10.62 18.26
C GLY A 406 -10.50 9.68 17.16
N PHE A 407 -10.10 8.43 17.51
CA PHE A 407 -9.69 7.42 16.50
C PHE A 407 -10.87 6.87 15.71
N TYR A 408 -12.06 6.93 16.31
CA TYR A 408 -13.32 6.55 15.71
C TYR A 408 -14.33 7.70 15.82
N PRO A 409 -14.99 8.07 14.72
CA PRO A 409 -16.04 9.07 14.77
C PRO A 409 -17.27 8.51 15.50
N LEU A 410 -17.89 9.31 16.36
CA LEU A 410 -19.18 9.00 16.95
C LEU A 410 -20.28 9.64 16.09
N PRO A 411 -21.28 8.89 15.59
CA PRO A 411 -22.46 9.47 14.93
C PRO A 411 -23.23 10.44 15.84
N GLU A 412 -23.77 11.51 15.29
CA GLU A 412 -24.44 12.58 16.07
C GLU A 412 -25.65 12.10 16.86
N ASP A 413 -26.32 11.05 16.40
CA ASP A 413 -27.49 10.42 17.05
C ASP A 413 -27.12 9.39 18.11
N GLN A 414 -25.84 9.09 18.32
CA GLN A 414 -25.36 8.07 19.26
C GLN A 414 -24.76 8.65 20.56
N GLY A 415 -25.07 9.90 20.90
CA GLY A 415 -24.60 10.57 22.09
C GLY A 415 -23.54 11.63 21.83
N GLU A 416 -23.00 12.20 22.91
CA GLU A 416 -22.00 13.26 22.85
C GLU A 416 -20.76 12.90 23.69
N ILE A 417 -19.58 13.22 23.13
CA ILE A 417 -18.32 13.18 23.87
C ILE A 417 -17.74 14.59 23.87
N ARG A 418 -17.39 15.07 25.06
CA ARG A 418 -16.78 16.37 25.24
C ARG A 418 -15.41 16.23 25.90
N VAL A 419 -14.47 17.01 25.39
CA VAL A 419 -13.11 17.14 25.94
C VAL A 419 -12.88 18.60 26.28
N PHE A 420 -12.56 18.86 27.55
CA PHE A 420 -12.46 20.21 28.10
C PHE A 420 -13.71 21.07 27.77
N GLY A 421 -14.91 20.46 27.87
CA GLY A 421 -16.21 21.11 27.63
C GLY A 421 -16.59 21.28 26.15
N SER A 422 -15.70 21.00 25.21
CA SER A 422 -15.97 21.09 23.77
C SER A 422 -16.28 19.72 23.18
N LEU A 423 -17.26 19.67 22.26
CA LEU A 423 -17.57 18.45 21.50
C LEU A 423 -16.36 18.01 20.69
N ILE A 424 -16.03 16.71 20.73
CA ILE A 424 -14.96 16.15 19.90
C ILE A 424 -15.35 16.08 18.41
N HIS A 425 -16.65 16.04 18.12
CA HIS A 425 -17.14 16.10 16.75
C HIS A 425 -16.77 17.45 16.11
N GLY A 426 -15.99 17.40 15.02
CA GLY A 426 -15.49 18.59 14.32
C GLY A 426 -14.36 19.32 15.06
N ALA A 427 -13.76 18.73 16.09
CA ALA A 427 -12.53 19.22 16.69
C ALA A 427 -11.32 18.93 15.78
N ASP A 428 -10.29 19.76 15.88
CA ASP A 428 -9.00 19.51 15.23
C ASP A 428 -8.32 18.30 15.89
N PRO A 429 -8.00 17.21 15.15
CA PRO A 429 -7.43 16.01 15.73
C PRO A 429 -6.05 16.22 16.39
N GLU A 430 -5.23 17.12 15.87
CA GLU A 430 -3.92 17.43 16.43
C GLU A 430 -4.07 18.11 17.79
N GLN A 431 -4.96 19.09 17.87
CA GLN A 431 -5.28 19.76 19.14
C GLN A 431 -5.94 18.80 20.13
N LEU A 432 -6.90 17.99 19.68
CA LEU A 432 -7.53 16.99 20.54
C LEU A 432 -6.47 16.06 21.14
N ARG A 433 -5.62 15.47 20.31
CA ARG A 433 -4.58 14.53 20.76
C ARG A 433 -3.43 15.18 21.52
N SER A 434 -3.24 16.48 21.39
CA SER A 434 -2.24 17.20 22.21
C SER A 434 -2.61 17.21 23.70
N HIS A 435 -3.89 17.06 24.05
CA HIS A 435 -4.38 17.01 25.43
C HIS A 435 -4.19 15.65 26.11
N PHE A 436 -3.79 14.62 25.37
CA PHE A 436 -3.66 13.26 25.88
C PHE A 436 -2.24 12.74 25.79
N SER A 437 -1.72 12.17 26.88
CA SER A 437 -0.59 11.23 26.87
C SER A 437 -1.15 9.81 26.98
N VAL A 438 -0.78 8.93 26.05
CA VAL A 438 -1.30 7.56 25.97
C VAL A 438 -0.16 6.56 26.17
N VAL A 439 -0.33 5.65 27.13
CA VAL A 439 0.54 4.48 27.31
C VAL A 439 -0.31 3.24 27.05
N THR A 440 -0.02 2.56 25.94
CA THR A 440 -0.77 1.37 25.50
C THR A 440 -0.22 0.09 26.12
N GLN A 441 -1.03 -0.96 26.18
CA GLN A 441 -0.65 -2.29 26.64
C GLN A 441 0.58 -2.81 25.89
N ASP A 442 0.53 -2.80 24.55
CA ASP A 442 1.66 -3.08 23.68
C ASP A 442 2.44 -1.78 23.43
N SER A 443 3.51 -1.57 24.19
CA SER A 443 4.39 -0.41 24.06
C SER A 443 5.13 -0.45 22.74
N TYR A 444 4.58 0.17 21.69
CA TYR A 444 5.19 0.19 20.36
C TYR A 444 6.38 1.14 20.31
N LEU A 445 7.54 0.62 19.88
CA LEU A 445 8.72 1.41 19.59
C LEU A 445 9.03 1.36 18.09
N PHE A 446 9.34 2.53 17.54
CA PHE A 446 9.78 2.64 16.15
C PHE A 446 11.23 2.18 16.01
N SER A 447 11.58 1.62 14.86
CA SER A 447 12.96 1.29 14.52
C SER A 447 13.81 2.56 14.53
N GLY A 448 14.77 2.62 15.44
CA GLY A 448 15.60 3.80 15.71
C GLY A 448 16.32 3.67 17.03
N THR A 449 16.85 4.77 17.56
CA THR A 449 17.52 4.82 18.85
C THR A 449 16.54 5.00 20.01
N ILE A 450 16.98 4.75 21.23
CA ILE A 450 16.19 5.03 22.45
C ILE A 450 15.89 6.53 22.54
N ALA A 451 16.89 7.38 22.27
CA ALA A 451 16.70 8.85 22.29
C ALA A 451 15.61 9.29 21.31
N GLU A 452 15.62 8.81 20.07
CA GLU A 452 14.58 9.10 19.08
C GLU A 452 13.20 8.65 19.55
N ASN A 453 13.09 7.44 20.11
CA ASN A 453 11.83 6.91 20.60
C ASN A 453 11.24 7.71 21.76
N ILE A 454 12.05 8.19 22.69
CA ILE A 454 11.59 9.11 23.75
C ILE A 454 11.24 10.47 23.14
N GLY A 455 12.09 10.98 22.24
CA GLY A 455 11.93 12.26 21.54
C GLY A 455 10.62 12.42 20.80
N TYR A 456 9.98 11.33 20.34
CA TYR A 456 8.63 11.38 19.74
C TYR A 456 7.53 11.92 20.68
N GLY A 457 7.82 12.12 21.96
CA GLY A 457 6.89 12.78 22.88
C GLY A 457 6.71 14.27 22.60
N ARG A 458 7.72 14.94 22.00
CA ARG A 458 7.70 16.38 21.68
C ARG A 458 8.53 16.64 20.43
N GLU A 459 7.98 17.40 19.48
CA GLU A 459 8.56 17.63 18.14
C GLU A 459 10.00 18.16 18.17
N VAL A 460 10.29 19.05 19.13
CA VAL A 460 11.65 19.54 19.36
C VAL A 460 12.00 19.35 20.83
N ALA A 461 12.68 18.25 21.15
CA ALA A 461 13.16 17.93 22.48
C ALA A 461 14.68 17.96 22.53
N SER A 462 15.24 18.63 23.55
CA SER A 462 16.68 18.57 23.82
C SER A 462 17.07 17.22 24.44
N MET A 463 18.35 16.87 24.34
CA MET A 463 18.83 15.65 24.97
C MET A 463 18.68 15.66 26.51
N ASP A 464 18.80 16.82 27.13
CA ASP A 464 18.60 16.98 28.57
C ASP A 464 17.15 16.70 28.97
N GLU A 465 16.15 17.19 28.20
CA GLU A 465 14.73 16.88 28.43
C GLU A 465 14.43 15.39 28.27
N ILE A 466 15.06 14.74 27.27
CA ILE A 466 14.94 13.30 27.05
C ILE A 466 15.51 12.52 28.26
N ILE A 467 16.66 12.94 28.77
CA ILE A 467 17.29 12.32 29.95
C ILE A 467 16.41 12.50 31.19
N GLU A 468 15.89 13.69 31.45
CA GLU A 468 15.01 13.94 32.59
C GLU A 468 13.68 13.12 32.50
N ALA A 469 13.07 13.04 31.30
CA ALA A 469 11.91 12.18 31.08
C ALA A 469 12.23 10.69 31.31
N ALA A 470 13.42 10.24 30.90
CA ALA A 470 13.88 8.87 31.14
C ALA A 470 14.15 8.59 32.63
N LYS A 471 14.67 9.56 33.38
CA LYS A 471 14.84 9.45 34.84
C LYS A 471 13.48 9.33 35.53
N ALA A 472 12.54 10.19 35.17
CA ALA A 472 11.18 10.17 35.72
C ALA A 472 10.46 8.85 35.43
N ALA A 473 10.74 8.22 34.28
CA ALA A 473 10.21 6.92 33.89
C ALA A 473 11.01 5.72 34.42
N GLN A 474 11.99 5.92 35.34
CA GLN A 474 12.89 4.86 35.83
C GLN A 474 13.62 4.09 34.71
N ALA A 475 13.84 4.77 33.55
CA ALA A 475 14.47 4.18 32.38
C ALA A 475 15.99 4.47 32.32
N HIS A 476 16.46 5.60 32.90
CA HIS A 476 17.82 6.07 32.77
C HIS A 476 18.87 5.03 33.21
N SER A 477 18.61 4.33 34.31
CA SER A 477 19.56 3.36 34.87
C SER A 477 19.88 2.21 33.93
N PHE A 478 18.84 1.60 33.32
CA PHE A 478 19.06 0.51 32.37
C PHE A 478 19.63 1.02 31.04
N ILE A 479 19.20 2.23 30.58
CA ILE A 479 19.73 2.83 29.35
C ILE A 479 21.26 3.02 29.46
N MET A 480 21.75 3.51 30.58
CA MET A 480 23.18 3.71 30.82
C MET A 480 23.98 2.41 30.95
N GLN A 481 23.33 1.28 31.18
CA GLN A 481 23.96 -0.05 31.18
C GLN A 481 24.11 -0.64 29.78
N LEU A 482 23.42 -0.09 28.79
CA LEU A 482 23.53 -0.53 27.40
C LEU A 482 24.82 0.04 26.77
N PRO A 483 25.46 -0.68 25.84
CA PRO A 483 26.74 -0.29 25.25
C PRO A 483 26.76 1.14 24.67
N ASP A 484 25.67 1.54 23.98
CA ASP A 484 25.58 2.83 23.33
C ASP A 484 24.63 3.81 24.07
N GLY A 485 24.21 3.48 25.31
CA GLY A 485 23.34 4.30 26.12
C GLY A 485 22.07 4.72 25.35
N TYR A 486 21.78 6.02 25.31
CA TYR A 486 20.65 6.58 24.60
C TYR A 486 20.69 6.40 23.08
N GLN A 487 21.87 6.15 22.49
CA GLN A 487 22.04 5.88 21.06
C GLN A 487 21.85 4.40 20.71
N THR A 488 21.53 3.55 21.68
CA THR A 488 21.26 2.13 21.45
C THR A 488 20.07 1.97 20.50
N TYR A 489 20.26 1.21 19.43
CA TYR A 489 19.22 0.88 18.46
C TYR A 489 18.27 -0.17 19.03
N VAL A 490 16.96 0.09 19.01
CA VAL A 490 15.95 -0.77 19.67
C VAL A 490 15.47 -1.95 18.81
N GLY A 491 15.79 -1.98 17.53
CA GLY A 491 15.31 -3.00 16.59
C GLY A 491 13.86 -2.79 16.14
N GLU A 492 13.36 -3.70 15.31
CA GLU A 492 11.98 -3.67 14.86
C GLU A 492 11.02 -3.89 16.05
N ARG A 493 10.07 -2.96 16.24
CA ARG A 493 9.12 -2.95 17.36
C ARG A 493 9.77 -3.06 18.76
N GLY A 494 11.02 -2.61 18.88
CA GLY A 494 11.75 -2.73 20.14
C GLY A 494 12.19 -4.15 20.50
N GLY A 495 12.40 -5.01 19.48
CA GLY A 495 12.68 -6.44 19.68
C GLY A 495 13.96 -6.78 20.46
N PHE A 496 14.87 -5.81 20.60
CA PHE A 496 16.11 -6.00 21.39
C PHE A 496 15.95 -5.65 22.88
N LEU A 497 14.76 -5.18 23.29
CA LEU A 497 14.49 -4.77 24.67
C LEU A 497 13.48 -5.71 25.35
N SER A 498 13.58 -5.83 26.68
CA SER A 498 12.57 -6.54 27.47
C SER A 498 11.23 -5.79 27.46
N GLY A 499 10.12 -6.47 27.82
CA GLY A 499 8.80 -5.86 27.94
C GLY A 499 8.79 -4.64 28.85
N GLY A 500 9.40 -4.75 30.05
CA GLY A 500 9.51 -3.66 31.01
C GLY A 500 10.39 -2.50 30.55
N GLN A 501 11.45 -2.78 29.78
CA GLN A 501 12.27 -1.73 29.17
C GLN A 501 11.51 -0.95 28.12
N ARG A 502 10.79 -1.65 27.20
CA ARG A 502 9.92 -0.99 26.21
C ARG A 502 8.87 -0.10 26.87
N GLN A 503 8.26 -0.58 27.95
CA GLN A 503 7.22 0.13 28.65
C GLN A 503 7.74 1.40 29.33
N ARG A 504 8.90 1.32 29.99
CA ARG A 504 9.55 2.50 30.61
C ARG A 504 9.93 3.55 29.56
N ILE A 505 10.35 3.15 28.35
CA ILE A 505 10.59 4.08 27.25
C ILE A 505 9.27 4.73 26.78
N ALA A 506 8.17 3.96 26.67
CA ALA A 506 6.86 4.52 26.35
C ALA A 506 6.36 5.49 27.41
N MET A 507 6.62 5.21 28.69
CA MET A 507 6.34 6.13 29.78
C MET A 507 7.22 7.39 29.73
N ALA A 508 8.50 7.28 29.40
CA ALA A 508 9.37 8.43 29.21
C ALA A 508 8.85 9.34 28.08
N ARG A 509 8.30 8.75 27.01
CA ARG A 509 7.58 9.49 25.95
C ARG A 509 6.37 10.25 26.48
N ALA A 510 5.58 9.64 27.38
CA ALA A 510 4.43 10.27 28.00
C ALA A 510 4.83 11.39 28.98
N PHE A 511 5.93 11.23 29.74
CA PHE A 511 6.52 12.30 30.56
C PHE A 511 6.96 13.49 29.72
N LEU A 512 7.68 13.24 28.62
CA LEU A 512 8.18 14.29 27.74
C LEU A 512 7.05 15.07 27.06
N LYS A 513 5.94 14.39 26.70
CA LYS A 513 4.76 15.02 26.11
C LYS A 513 4.04 15.95 27.09
N ASP A 514 4.00 15.60 28.36
CA ASP A 514 3.45 16.38 29.48
C ASP A 514 2.01 16.88 29.25
N ALA A 515 1.15 16.01 28.73
CA ALA A 515 -0.24 16.34 28.47
C ALA A 515 -1.08 16.37 29.76
N PRO A 516 -2.15 17.21 29.83
CA PRO A 516 -3.01 17.35 31.02
C PRO A 516 -3.81 16.09 31.36
N VAL A 517 -4.09 15.24 30.40
CA VAL A 517 -4.83 13.98 30.60
C VAL A 517 -3.94 12.79 30.24
N LEU A 518 -3.91 11.81 31.13
CA LEU A 518 -3.17 10.57 30.96
C LEU A 518 -4.13 9.39 30.74
N LEU A 519 -3.93 8.65 29.66
CA LEU A 519 -4.67 7.43 29.35
C LEU A 519 -3.71 6.23 29.42
N LEU A 520 -3.98 5.30 30.34
CA LEU A 520 -3.17 4.12 30.60
C LEU A 520 -3.95 2.84 30.27
N ASP A 521 -3.51 2.08 29.29
CA ASP A 521 -4.14 0.80 28.93
C ASP A 521 -3.26 -0.35 29.40
N GLU A 522 -3.63 -1.00 30.51
CA GLU A 522 -2.96 -2.15 31.13
C GLU A 522 -1.42 -2.00 31.28
N PRO A 523 -0.93 -0.93 31.88
CA PRO A 523 0.50 -0.59 31.80
C PRO A 523 1.46 -1.57 32.51
N THR A 524 0.97 -2.64 33.14
CA THR A 524 1.80 -3.60 33.90
C THR A 524 1.52 -5.06 33.56
N SER A 525 0.70 -5.35 32.56
CA SER A 525 0.42 -6.73 32.13
C SER A 525 1.69 -7.35 31.51
N ALA A 526 2.07 -8.55 31.91
CA ALA A 526 3.20 -9.34 31.36
C ALA A 526 4.63 -8.86 31.69
N LEU A 527 4.85 -8.24 32.87
CA LEU A 527 6.19 -7.86 33.36
C LEU A 527 6.72 -8.85 34.40
N ASP A 528 8.04 -8.97 34.46
CA ASP A 528 8.74 -9.62 35.56
C ASP A 528 8.68 -8.77 36.84
N PRO A 529 8.79 -9.35 38.06
CA PRO A 529 8.57 -8.62 39.31
C PRO A 529 9.47 -7.41 39.54
N GLU A 530 10.71 -7.45 39.07
CA GLU A 530 11.68 -6.35 39.20
C GLU A 530 11.31 -5.17 38.29
N SER A 531 10.99 -5.47 37.01
CA SER A 531 10.51 -4.47 36.06
C SER A 531 9.17 -3.89 36.48
N GLU A 532 8.28 -4.68 37.09
CA GLU A 532 6.98 -4.24 37.59
C GLU A 532 7.10 -3.17 38.67
N SER A 533 7.98 -3.37 39.64
CA SER A 533 8.20 -2.39 40.73
C SER A 533 8.64 -1.04 40.17
N ALA A 534 9.61 -1.03 39.26
CA ALA A 534 10.09 0.19 38.63
C ALA A 534 9.02 0.89 37.77
N VAL A 535 8.20 0.11 37.05
CA VAL A 535 7.07 0.64 36.26
C VAL A 535 5.99 1.22 37.15
N GLN A 536 5.65 0.58 38.28
CA GLN A 536 4.67 1.09 39.24
C GLN A 536 5.14 2.38 39.92
N GLU A 537 6.41 2.48 40.29
CA GLU A 537 6.97 3.73 40.83
C GLU A 537 6.86 4.87 39.81
N ALA A 538 7.27 4.61 38.56
CA ALA A 538 7.17 5.58 37.47
C ALA A 538 5.71 5.98 37.20
N LEU A 539 4.76 5.03 37.22
CA LEU A 539 3.33 5.32 37.10
C LEU A 539 2.82 6.22 38.22
N GLY A 540 3.22 5.93 39.47
CA GLY A 540 2.86 6.77 40.63
C GLY A 540 3.33 8.22 40.50
N VAL A 541 4.51 8.43 39.91
CA VAL A 541 5.02 9.78 39.59
C VAL A 541 4.27 10.39 38.43
N LEU A 542 4.01 9.64 37.37
CA LEU A 542 3.34 10.11 36.14
C LEU A 542 1.88 10.54 36.40
N MET A 543 1.18 9.83 37.29
CA MET A 543 -0.22 10.10 37.63
C MET A 543 -0.40 11.30 38.56
N LYS A 544 0.65 11.69 39.31
CA LYS A 544 0.56 12.84 40.24
C LYS A 544 0.20 14.12 39.48
N GLN A 545 -0.79 14.82 40.02
CA GLN A 545 -1.27 16.13 39.52
C GLN A 545 -1.82 16.12 38.08
N ARG A 546 -2.18 14.94 37.54
CA ARG A 546 -2.79 14.82 36.21
C ARG A 546 -4.14 14.14 36.33
N THR A 547 -5.06 14.52 35.44
CA THR A 547 -6.29 13.75 35.25
C THR A 547 -5.92 12.42 34.58
N THR A 548 -6.24 11.30 35.22
CA THR A 548 -5.83 9.98 34.70
C THR A 548 -7.05 9.07 34.54
N MET A 549 -7.14 8.43 33.37
CA MET A 549 -7.98 7.24 33.19
C MET A 549 -7.08 6.03 32.99
N VAL A 550 -7.28 4.99 33.77
CA VAL A 550 -6.48 3.75 33.67
C VAL A 550 -7.40 2.55 33.47
N ILE A 551 -7.13 1.75 32.43
CA ILE A 551 -7.69 0.41 32.31
C ILE A 551 -6.79 -0.51 33.12
N ALA A 552 -7.31 -1.01 34.23
CA ALA A 552 -6.51 -1.76 35.18
C ALA A 552 -6.99 -3.21 35.27
N HIS A 553 -6.01 -4.12 35.16
CA HIS A 553 -6.16 -5.54 35.42
C HIS A 553 -5.40 -5.98 36.68
N ARG A 554 -4.67 -5.04 37.34
CA ARG A 554 -3.94 -5.33 38.58
C ARG A 554 -4.47 -4.57 39.74
N LEU A 555 -4.60 -5.27 40.85
CA LEU A 555 -5.19 -4.81 42.09
C LEU A 555 -4.51 -3.55 42.65
N SER A 556 -3.15 -3.50 42.58
CA SER A 556 -2.38 -2.36 43.08
C SER A 556 -2.68 -1.05 42.35
N THR A 557 -2.98 -1.11 41.07
CA THR A 557 -3.37 0.07 40.27
C THR A 557 -4.80 0.52 40.60
N VAL A 558 -5.69 -0.44 40.80
CA VAL A 558 -7.10 -0.17 41.11
C VAL A 558 -7.27 0.43 42.52
N GLN A 559 -6.56 -0.09 43.52
CA GLN A 559 -6.66 0.37 44.92
C GLN A 559 -6.23 1.83 45.10
N ASN A 560 -5.32 2.33 44.28
CA ASN A 560 -4.80 3.69 44.35
C ASN A 560 -5.63 4.71 43.55
N ALA A 561 -6.69 4.29 42.85
CA ALA A 561 -7.58 5.18 42.11
C ALA A 561 -8.54 5.95 43.05
N ASP A 562 -8.81 7.22 42.70
CA ASP A 562 -9.79 8.03 43.43
C ASP A 562 -11.19 7.43 43.31
N GLU A 563 -11.52 6.88 42.11
CA GLU A 563 -12.79 6.24 41.85
C GLU A 563 -12.60 5.07 40.87
N ILE A 564 -13.37 4.02 41.02
CA ILE A 564 -13.37 2.82 40.19
C ILE A 564 -14.71 2.72 39.50
N TRP A 565 -14.70 2.52 38.19
CA TRP A 565 -15.88 2.28 37.37
C TRP A 565 -15.85 0.87 36.80
N VAL A 566 -16.87 0.08 37.14
CA VAL A 566 -16.99 -1.31 36.64
C VAL A 566 -17.81 -1.32 35.38
N MET A 567 -17.20 -1.81 34.32
CA MET A 567 -17.84 -1.97 33.01
C MET A 567 -18.24 -3.42 32.76
N GLU A 568 -19.52 -3.63 32.48
CA GLU A 568 -20.08 -4.90 32.09
C GLU A 568 -20.97 -4.74 30.84
N GLN A 569 -20.79 -5.57 29.83
CA GLN A 569 -21.57 -5.59 28.59
C GLN A 569 -21.77 -4.20 27.95
N GLY A 570 -20.72 -3.38 28.01
CA GLY A 570 -20.70 -2.06 27.39
C GLY A 570 -21.37 -0.93 28.19
N SER A 571 -21.71 -1.18 29.44
CA SER A 571 -22.32 -0.19 30.36
C SER A 571 -21.51 -0.09 31.64
N ILE A 572 -21.54 1.06 32.30
CA ILE A 572 -20.97 1.22 33.64
C ILE A 572 -22.03 0.80 34.66
N VAL A 573 -21.76 -0.29 35.39
CA VAL A 573 -22.75 -0.90 36.35
C VAL A 573 -22.47 -0.53 37.78
N GLU A 574 -21.22 -0.26 38.17
CA GLU A 574 -20.85 0.16 39.51
C GLU A 574 -19.86 1.33 39.46
N LYS A 575 -19.99 2.28 40.41
CA LYS A 575 -19.05 3.40 40.60
C LYS A 575 -18.81 3.61 42.08
N GLY A 576 -17.57 3.86 42.48
CA GLY A 576 -17.24 4.17 43.88
C GLY A 576 -15.76 4.00 44.18
N THR A 577 -15.38 4.26 45.42
CA THR A 577 -14.04 3.96 45.92
C THR A 577 -13.86 2.46 46.17
N HIS A 578 -12.63 2.02 46.29
CA HIS A 578 -12.31 0.61 46.58
C HIS A 578 -13.10 0.08 47.80
N GLU A 579 -13.12 0.84 48.90
CA GLU A 579 -13.83 0.43 50.13
C GLU A 579 -15.36 0.39 49.95
N GLN A 580 -15.92 1.35 49.19
CA GLN A 580 -17.37 1.39 48.94
C GLN A 580 -17.80 0.18 48.11
N LEU A 581 -17.07 -0.13 47.03
CA LEU A 581 -17.40 -1.24 46.14
C LEU A 581 -17.24 -2.60 46.81
N LEU A 582 -16.25 -2.77 47.70
CA LEU A 582 -16.15 -3.99 48.51
C LEU A 582 -17.33 -4.20 49.45
N LYS A 583 -17.83 -3.11 50.07
CA LYS A 583 -19.02 -3.15 50.96
C LYS A 583 -20.29 -3.48 50.17
N MET A 584 -20.39 -3.06 48.91
CA MET A 584 -21.56 -3.35 48.04
C MET A 584 -21.66 -4.83 47.66
N LYS A 585 -20.57 -5.61 47.78
CA LYS A 585 -20.51 -7.04 47.43
C LYS A 585 -20.99 -7.35 45.99
N GLY A 586 -20.82 -6.39 45.10
CA GLY A 586 -21.19 -6.48 43.69
C GLY A 586 -20.12 -7.17 42.84
N LEU A 587 -20.15 -6.88 41.55
CA LEU A 587 -19.21 -7.46 40.56
C LEU A 587 -17.76 -7.14 40.90
N TYR A 588 -17.47 -5.91 41.34
CA TYR A 588 -16.13 -5.52 41.77
C TYR A 588 -15.63 -6.40 42.90
N ALA A 589 -16.41 -6.58 43.94
CA ALA A 589 -16.02 -7.39 45.08
C ALA A 589 -15.83 -8.86 44.72
N GLN A 590 -16.66 -9.42 43.83
CA GLN A 590 -16.51 -10.78 43.33
C GLN A 590 -15.19 -10.93 42.59
N SER A 591 -14.88 -10.06 41.64
CA SER A 591 -13.62 -10.07 40.87
C SER A 591 -12.39 -9.90 41.77
N TYR A 592 -12.51 -8.98 42.79
CA TYR A 592 -11.44 -8.74 43.75
C TYR A 592 -11.10 -10.00 44.57
N TYR A 593 -12.12 -10.66 45.12
CA TYR A 593 -11.91 -11.87 45.96
C TYR A 593 -11.41 -13.04 45.12
N GLN A 594 -11.86 -13.17 43.87
CA GLN A 594 -11.37 -14.21 42.95
C GLN A 594 -9.88 -14.03 42.65
N GLU A 595 -9.44 -12.82 42.30
CA GLU A 595 -8.04 -12.51 42.02
C GLU A 595 -7.14 -12.63 43.27
N PHE A 596 -7.70 -12.26 44.44
CA PHE A 596 -7.01 -12.44 45.73
C PHE A 596 -6.79 -13.92 46.05
N THR A 597 -7.78 -14.78 45.85
CA THR A 597 -7.69 -16.22 46.06
C THR A 597 -6.65 -16.85 45.10
N GLU A 598 -6.71 -16.54 43.83
CA GLU A 598 -5.72 -17.00 42.85
C GLU A 598 -4.28 -16.52 43.17
N SER A 599 -4.14 -15.30 43.64
CA SER A 599 -2.80 -14.76 44.00
C SER A 599 -2.23 -15.39 45.27
N ALA A 600 -3.08 -15.79 46.23
CA ALA A 600 -2.67 -16.53 47.42
C ALA A 600 -2.23 -17.96 47.07
N GLU A 601 -2.99 -18.66 46.21
CA GLU A 601 -2.65 -20.00 45.73
C GLU A 601 -1.34 -20.01 44.91
N ARG A 602 -1.10 -19.01 44.05
CA ARG A 602 0.15 -18.88 43.32
C ARG A 602 1.35 -18.64 44.23
N ARG A 603 1.20 -17.94 45.33
CA ARG A 603 2.26 -17.77 46.35
C ARG A 603 2.56 -19.08 47.08
N GLU A 604 1.58 -19.86 47.45
CA GLU A 604 1.78 -21.18 48.07
C GLU A 604 2.52 -22.16 47.13
N VAL A 605 2.16 -22.19 45.83
CA VAL A 605 2.82 -23.04 44.85
C VAL A 605 4.25 -22.58 44.53
N ALA A 606 4.58 -21.31 44.70
CA ALA A 606 5.95 -20.80 44.49
C ALA A 606 6.89 -21.08 45.66
N TYR A 607 6.39 -21.47 46.84
CA TYR A 607 7.18 -21.81 48.03
C TYR A 607 7.19 -23.34 48.32
N THR A 608 6.49 -24.15 47.51
CA THR A 608 6.62 -25.61 47.47
C THR A 608 7.45 -26.06 46.25
#